data_5dc8de00e97ba3a56039a1931c42e43c
#
_entry.id   5dc8de00e97ba3a56039a1931c42e43c
#
_cell.length_a   1.000
_cell.length_b   1.000
_cell.length_c   1.000
_cell.angle_alpha   90.00
_cell.angle_beta   90.00
_cell.angle_gamma   90.00
#
_symmetry.space_group_name_H-M   'P 1'
#
loop_
_entity.id
_entity.type
_entity.pdbx_description
1 polymer ?
#
loop_
_entity_poly.entity_id
_entity_poly.type
_entity_poly.pdbx_seq_one_letter_code
_entity_poly.pdbx_strand_id
1 'polypeptide(L)'
;GMKGSYLSMSGRDAVFSATSSDSGNAGTVTFDSGEWYAGKIVIDIEGEVAYDKIAFEGKFNKTGNINDMALEFVFDGYSMNEFINANGGEFTLSDVITYETGSSMEGTVFEGNTNGFAWEAVFGDTALSVTFTVPEPAEISALLGALVLAIAIIRRRK
;
A
#
# COMPACT_ATOMS: atom_id res chain seq x y z
N GLY A 1 14.88 -18.24 -4.94
CA GLY A 1 13.82 -18.11 -5.93
C GLY A 1 13.91 -19.15 -7.02
N MET A 2 12.89 -19.26 -7.82
CA MET A 2 12.89 -20.16 -8.97
C MET A 2 13.62 -19.49 -10.13
N LYS A 3 14.71 -20.14 -10.61
CA LYS A 3 15.46 -19.67 -11.77
C LYS A 3 14.55 -19.59 -13.01
N GLY A 4 14.61 -18.47 -13.72
CA GLY A 4 13.78 -18.23 -14.89
C GLY A 4 12.34 -17.89 -14.60
N SER A 5 12.00 -17.61 -13.34
CA SER A 5 10.64 -17.23 -12.98
C SER A 5 10.37 -15.78 -13.37
N TYR A 6 9.19 -15.56 -13.92
CA TYR A 6 8.79 -14.25 -14.42
C TYR A 6 7.33 -13.99 -14.07
N LEU A 7 7.08 -12.85 -13.46
CA LEU A 7 5.70 -12.43 -13.20
C LEU A 7 5.24 -11.49 -14.32
N SER A 8 4.19 -11.90 -15.03
CA SER A 8 3.55 -11.04 -16.02
C SER A 8 2.08 -10.87 -15.64
N MET A 9 1.67 -9.65 -15.39
CA MET A 9 0.29 -9.31 -15.09
C MET A 9 -0.27 -8.46 -16.21
N SER A 10 -1.13 -9.04 -17.05
CA SER A 10 -1.66 -8.37 -18.24
C SER A 10 -3.18 -8.30 -18.31
N GLY A 11 -3.89 -9.05 -17.49
CA GLY A 11 -5.35 -9.03 -17.48
C GLY A 11 -5.91 -8.00 -16.51
N ARG A 12 -6.90 -7.23 -16.92
CA ARG A 12 -7.55 -6.22 -16.04
C ARG A 12 -8.21 -6.85 -14.82
N ASP A 13 -8.68 -8.09 -14.96
CA ASP A 13 -9.30 -8.84 -13.87
C ASP A 13 -8.33 -9.78 -13.16
N ALA A 14 -7.05 -9.75 -13.53
CA ALA A 14 -6.03 -10.56 -12.89
C ALA A 14 -5.79 -10.09 -11.46
N VAL A 15 -5.59 -11.05 -10.56
CA VAL A 15 -5.27 -10.77 -9.15
C VAL A 15 -4.07 -11.63 -8.76
N PHE A 16 -3.08 -11.00 -8.15
CA PHE A 16 -1.92 -11.69 -7.62
C PHE A 16 -1.82 -11.44 -6.11
N SER A 17 -1.64 -12.52 -5.37
CA SER A 17 -1.40 -12.46 -3.92
C SER A 17 -0.30 -13.46 -3.56
N ALA A 18 0.61 -13.05 -2.70
CA ALA A 18 1.67 -13.92 -2.19
C ALA A 18 1.22 -14.74 -0.98
N THR A 19 0.01 -14.50 -0.47
CA THR A 19 -0.53 -15.22 0.68
C THR A 19 -0.76 -16.69 0.34
N SER A 20 -0.34 -17.58 1.22
CA SER A 20 -0.64 -19.00 1.09
C SER A 20 -2.13 -19.25 1.31
N SER A 21 -2.78 -19.89 0.36
CA SER A 21 -4.20 -20.24 0.46
C SER A 21 -4.51 -21.23 1.60
N ASP A 22 -3.51 -21.98 2.03
CA ASP A 22 -3.71 -23.03 3.03
C ASP A 22 -3.60 -22.56 4.47
N SER A 23 -2.89 -21.48 4.71
CA SER A 23 -2.60 -21.02 6.07
C SER A 23 -3.13 -19.62 6.39
N GLY A 24 -3.46 -18.82 5.38
CA GLY A 24 -3.81 -17.43 5.58
C GLY A 24 -2.65 -16.57 6.11
N ASN A 25 -1.45 -17.12 6.13
CA ASN A 25 -0.28 -16.43 6.65
C ASN A 25 0.41 -15.62 5.57
N ALA A 26 1.06 -14.54 6.00
CA ALA A 26 1.90 -13.72 5.13
C ALA A 26 2.95 -14.58 4.42
N GLY A 27 3.15 -14.34 3.14
CA GLY A 27 4.06 -15.10 2.30
C GLY A 27 5.05 -14.24 1.56
N THR A 28 6.21 -14.82 1.27
CA THR A 28 7.20 -14.20 0.40
C THR A 28 7.33 -15.00 -0.88
N VAL A 29 7.24 -14.31 -2.02
CA VAL A 29 7.47 -14.92 -3.32
C VAL A 29 8.60 -14.17 -4.03
N THR A 30 9.46 -14.92 -4.71
CA THR A 30 10.61 -14.36 -5.42
C THR A 30 10.54 -14.73 -6.90
N PHE A 31 10.73 -13.73 -7.75
CA PHE A 31 10.81 -13.88 -9.20
C PHE A 31 12.16 -13.36 -9.70
N ASP A 32 12.62 -13.85 -10.83
CA ASP A 32 13.82 -13.29 -11.47
C ASP A 32 13.54 -11.87 -11.99
N SER A 33 12.38 -11.65 -12.59
CA SER A 33 11.97 -10.34 -13.07
C SER A 33 10.44 -10.31 -13.24
N GLY A 34 9.89 -9.15 -13.59
CA GLY A 34 8.47 -9.05 -13.84
C GLY A 34 8.06 -7.80 -14.58
N GLU A 35 6.82 -7.82 -15.05
CA GLU A 35 6.17 -6.66 -15.65
C GLU A 35 4.72 -6.56 -15.19
N TRP A 36 4.23 -5.35 -15.10
CA TRP A 36 2.85 -5.07 -14.73
C TRP A 36 2.21 -4.20 -15.79
N TYR A 37 1.32 -4.79 -16.53
CA TYR A 37 0.53 -4.11 -17.54
C TYR A 37 -0.84 -3.71 -17.00
N ALA A 38 -1.51 -4.62 -16.30
CA ALA A 38 -2.85 -4.42 -15.74
C ALA A 38 -3.10 -5.43 -14.62
N GLY A 39 -4.16 -5.22 -13.84
CA GLY A 39 -4.56 -6.13 -12.78
C GLY A 39 -4.20 -5.63 -11.39
N LYS A 40 -4.58 -6.40 -10.39
CA LYS A 40 -4.46 -6.03 -8.98
C LYS A 40 -3.44 -6.89 -8.25
N ILE A 41 -2.58 -6.25 -7.49
CA ILE A 41 -1.68 -6.91 -6.53
C ILE A 41 -2.27 -6.70 -5.13
N VAL A 42 -2.48 -7.79 -4.41
CA VAL A 42 -3.01 -7.79 -3.04
C VAL A 42 -1.90 -8.15 -2.06
N ILE A 43 -1.74 -7.33 -1.05
CA ILE A 43 -0.76 -7.50 0.01
C ILE A 43 -1.50 -7.67 1.34
N ASP A 44 -1.36 -8.84 1.94
CA ASP A 44 -1.90 -9.11 3.28
C ASP A 44 -0.90 -8.70 4.33
N ILE A 45 -1.39 -8.03 5.36
CA ILE A 45 -0.60 -7.53 6.48
C ILE A 45 -1.19 -8.10 7.76
N GLU A 46 -0.43 -9.00 8.41
CA GLU A 46 -0.84 -9.67 9.66
C GLU A 46 -0.21 -9.04 10.89
N GLY A 47 0.87 -8.28 10.72
CA GLY A 47 1.61 -7.65 11.80
C GLY A 47 2.66 -6.70 11.28
N GLU A 48 3.39 -6.05 12.18
CA GLU A 48 4.42 -5.09 11.81
C GLU A 48 5.59 -5.69 11.04
N VAL A 49 5.82 -7.00 11.20
CA VAL A 49 6.88 -7.73 10.49
C VAL A 49 6.33 -8.94 9.73
N ALA A 50 5.03 -9.18 9.80
CA ALA A 50 4.36 -10.31 9.16
C ALA A 50 3.42 -9.79 8.07
N TYR A 51 3.95 -9.63 6.88
CA TYR A 51 3.20 -9.15 5.71
C TYR A 51 3.74 -9.81 4.45
N ASP A 52 2.90 -9.83 3.42
CA ASP A 52 3.29 -10.38 2.12
C ASP A 52 4.42 -9.56 1.51
N LYS A 53 5.37 -10.26 0.91
CA LYS A 53 6.50 -9.67 0.19
C LYS A 53 6.62 -10.26 -1.20
N ILE A 54 6.91 -9.41 -2.17
CA ILE A 54 7.22 -9.82 -3.53
C ILE A 54 8.62 -9.31 -3.85
N ALA A 55 9.54 -10.22 -4.12
CA ALA A 55 10.92 -9.88 -4.43
C ALA A 55 11.24 -10.21 -5.90
N PHE A 56 11.75 -9.23 -6.61
CA PHE A 56 12.30 -9.43 -7.95
C PHE A 56 13.81 -9.31 -7.85
N GLU A 57 14.53 -10.33 -8.29
CA GLU A 57 15.99 -10.30 -8.36
C GLU A 57 16.48 -9.34 -9.45
N GLY A 58 15.69 -9.22 -10.51
CA GLY A 58 15.90 -8.27 -11.60
C GLY A 58 14.88 -7.15 -11.58
N LYS A 59 14.54 -6.65 -12.75
CA LYS A 59 13.68 -5.47 -12.90
C LYS A 59 12.21 -5.83 -12.77
N PHE A 60 11.46 -4.88 -12.22
CA PHE A 60 10.00 -4.89 -12.22
C PHE A 60 9.52 -3.67 -13.01
N ASN A 61 8.98 -3.91 -14.19
CA ASN A 61 8.68 -2.86 -15.15
C ASN A 61 7.18 -2.59 -15.29
N LYS A 62 6.84 -1.32 -15.42
CA LYS A 62 5.50 -0.87 -15.77
C LYS A 62 5.38 -0.86 -17.29
N THR A 63 4.48 -1.69 -17.82
CA THR A 63 4.28 -1.84 -19.27
C THR A 63 2.90 -1.39 -19.71
N GLY A 64 2.02 -1.03 -18.79
CA GLY A 64 0.68 -0.57 -19.07
C GLY A 64 0.35 0.76 -18.42
N ASN A 65 -0.93 1.09 -18.43
CA ASN A 65 -1.44 2.34 -17.85
C ASN A 65 -1.76 2.13 -16.37
N ILE A 66 -1.37 3.09 -15.54
CA ILE A 66 -1.64 3.05 -14.09
C ILE A 66 -3.14 2.92 -13.78
N ASN A 67 -4.01 3.43 -14.65
CA ASN A 67 -5.45 3.33 -14.46
C ASN A 67 -6.00 1.91 -14.60
N ASP A 68 -5.24 1.00 -15.19
CA ASP A 68 -5.58 -0.42 -15.32
C ASP A 68 -4.92 -1.27 -14.23
N MET A 69 -4.15 -0.66 -13.34
CA MET A 69 -3.44 -1.30 -12.24
C MET A 69 -4.08 -0.93 -10.91
N ALA A 70 -4.03 -1.84 -9.94
CA ALA A 70 -4.48 -1.56 -8.59
C ALA A 70 -3.59 -2.24 -7.55
N LEU A 71 -3.38 -1.57 -6.44
CA LEU A 71 -2.85 -2.17 -5.22
C LEU A 71 -3.96 -2.27 -4.20
N GLU A 72 -3.98 -3.36 -3.46
CA GLU A 72 -4.90 -3.53 -2.34
C GLU A 72 -4.11 -4.04 -1.14
N PHE A 73 -4.32 -3.39 -0.01
CA PHE A 73 -3.74 -3.82 1.26
C PHE A 73 -4.85 -4.32 2.14
N VAL A 74 -4.67 -5.50 2.74
CA VAL A 74 -5.66 -6.15 3.59
C VAL A 74 -5.04 -6.37 4.96
N PHE A 75 -5.68 -5.85 6.00
CA PHE A 75 -5.28 -6.13 7.38
C PHE A 75 -6.00 -7.36 7.90
N ASP A 76 -5.23 -8.37 8.29
CA ASP A 76 -5.77 -9.55 8.92
C ASP A 76 -5.99 -9.29 10.41
N GLY A 77 -7.25 -9.07 10.75
CA GLY A 77 -7.68 -8.94 12.12
C GLY A 77 -7.60 -7.53 12.71
N TYR A 78 -8.10 -7.45 13.90
CA TYR A 78 -8.26 -6.22 14.66
C TYR A 78 -6.93 -5.65 15.18
N SER A 79 -5.93 -6.53 15.32
CA SER A 79 -4.64 -6.17 15.91
C SER A 79 -3.90 -5.09 15.14
N MET A 80 -4.02 -5.06 13.82
CA MET A 80 -3.33 -4.04 13.03
C MET A 80 -3.93 -2.66 13.22
N ASN A 81 -5.25 -2.56 13.35
CA ASN A 81 -5.90 -1.28 13.62
C ASN A 81 -5.46 -0.74 14.99
N GLU A 82 -5.41 -1.60 15.99
CA GLU A 82 -4.94 -1.22 17.33
C GLU A 82 -3.47 -0.82 17.32
N PHE A 83 -2.65 -1.59 16.60
CA PHE A 83 -1.21 -1.29 16.48
C PHE A 83 -0.96 0.08 15.86
N ILE A 84 -1.62 0.38 14.73
CA ILE A 84 -1.44 1.67 14.05
C ILE A 84 -1.89 2.83 14.93
N ASN A 85 -3.02 2.68 15.60
CA ASN A 85 -3.53 3.71 16.51
C ASN A 85 -2.60 3.90 17.72
N ALA A 86 -2.05 2.83 18.27
CA ALA A 86 -1.11 2.89 19.38
C ALA A 86 0.22 3.54 18.99
N ASN A 87 0.59 3.53 17.71
CA ASN A 87 1.82 4.11 17.20
C ASN A 87 1.61 5.50 16.58
N GLY A 88 0.66 6.25 17.10
CA GLY A 88 0.42 7.64 16.68
C GLY A 88 -0.37 7.76 15.38
N GLY A 89 -0.99 6.69 14.93
CA GLY A 89 -1.82 6.70 13.72
C GLY A 89 -1.04 6.62 12.42
N GLU A 90 0.22 6.19 12.47
CA GLU A 90 1.06 6.04 11.28
C GLU A 90 1.82 4.71 11.30
N PHE A 91 1.92 4.07 10.14
CA PHE A 91 2.65 2.82 9.97
C PHE A 91 3.23 2.76 8.57
N THR A 92 4.53 2.50 8.45
CA THR A 92 5.23 2.43 7.16
C THR A 92 5.90 1.08 6.96
N LEU A 93 5.69 0.50 5.78
CA LEU A 93 6.41 -0.66 5.28
C LEU A 93 7.31 -0.22 4.13
N SER A 94 8.57 -0.64 4.13
CA SER A 94 9.57 -0.14 3.17
C SER A 94 10.07 -1.18 2.18
N ASP A 95 9.62 -2.42 2.27
CA ASP A 95 10.14 -3.52 1.46
C ASP A 95 9.06 -4.52 1.00
N VAL A 96 7.84 -4.04 0.80
CA VAL A 96 6.72 -4.88 0.37
C VAL A 96 6.98 -5.49 -1.00
N ILE A 97 7.48 -4.69 -1.93
CA ILE A 97 7.93 -5.16 -3.23
C ILE A 97 9.35 -4.61 -3.44
N THR A 98 10.29 -5.50 -3.75
CA THR A 98 11.67 -5.11 -4.00
C THR A 98 12.09 -5.49 -5.40
N TYR A 99 12.99 -4.73 -6.00
CA TYR A 99 13.41 -4.91 -7.39
C TYR A 99 14.76 -4.24 -7.63
N GLU A 100 15.36 -4.54 -8.79
CA GLU A 100 16.59 -3.95 -9.20
C GLU A 100 16.42 -2.48 -9.60
N THR A 101 17.40 -1.65 -9.29
CA THR A 101 17.47 -0.26 -9.75
C THR A 101 17.32 -0.17 -11.27
N GLY A 102 16.70 0.91 -11.74
CA GLY A 102 16.41 1.09 -13.16
C GLY A 102 15.12 0.44 -13.62
N SER A 103 14.33 -0.09 -12.71
CA SER A 103 12.98 -0.59 -13.01
C SER A 103 12.05 0.57 -13.37
N SER A 104 11.21 0.39 -14.40
CA SER A 104 10.30 1.47 -14.82
C SER A 104 9.12 1.68 -13.91
N MET A 105 8.93 0.83 -12.89
CA MET A 105 7.97 1.11 -11.81
C MET A 105 8.38 2.31 -10.95
N GLU A 106 9.67 2.64 -10.89
CA GLU A 106 10.16 3.78 -10.11
C GLU A 106 9.39 5.06 -10.43
N GLY A 107 8.99 5.77 -9.39
CA GLY A 107 8.22 7.00 -9.52
C GLY A 107 6.70 6.80 -9.60
N THR A 108 6.23 5.56 -9.69
CA THR A 108 4.80 5.28 -9.70
C THR A 108 4.23 5.38 -8.29
N VAL A 109 3.09 6.04 -8.14
CA VAL A 109 2.42 6.27 -6.86
C VAL A 109 0.98 5.77 -6.93
N PHE A 110 0.57 5.02 -5.91
CA PHE A 110 -0.82 4.63 -5.70
C PHE A 110 -1.31 5.17 -4.38
N GLU A 111 -2.59 5.48 -4.31
CA GLU A 111 -3.25 5.93 -3.08
C GLU A 111 -4.53 5.13 -2.87
N GLY A 112 -4.93 4.95 -1.64
CA GLY A 112 -6.16 4.25 -1.30
C GLY A 112 -6.51 4.33 0.17
N ASN A 113 -7.42 3.44 0.56
CA ASN A 113 -7.89 3.33 1.94
C ASN A 113 -8.05 1.87 2.31
N THR A 114 -7.66 1.52 3.52
CA THR A 114 -7.85 0.18 4.09
C THR A 114 -8.31 0.34 5.53
N ASN A 115 -9.46 -0.22 5.85
CA ASN A 115 -10.03 -0.20 7.22
C ASN A 115 -10.09 1.21 7.83
N GLY A 116 -10.34 2.23 7.02
CA GLY A 116 -10.39 3.61 7.47
C GLY A 116 -9.03 4.31 7.53
N PHE A 117 -7.93 3.62 7.29
CA PHE A 117 -6.61 4.23 7.16
C PHE A 117 -6.34 4.61 5.71
N ALA A 118 -5.99 5.86 5.48
CA ALA A 118 -5.50 6.28 4.18
C ALA A 118 -4.09 5.72 3.97
N TRP A 119 -3.75 5.38 2.74
CA TRP A 119 -2.39 4.93 2.45
C TRP A 119 -1.88 5.53 1.15
N GLU A 120 -0.57 5.72 1.11
CA GLU A 120 0.17 6.11 -0.08
C GLU A 120 1.30 5.11 -0.30
N ALA A 121 1.37 4.57 -1.50
CA ALA A 121 2.39 3.62 -1.91
C ALA A 121 3.25 4.23 -3.00
N VAL A 122 4.55 4.34 -2.75
CA VAL A 122 5.50 4.98 -3.66
C VAL A 122 6.55 3.96 -4.08
N PHE A 123 6.66 3.74 -5.39
CA PHE A 123 7.73 2.90 -5.95
C PHE A 123 9.00 3.75 -6.01
N GLY A 124 9.94 3.44 -5.13
CA GLY A 124 11.26 4.08 -5.08
C GLY A 124 12.25 3.44 -6.03
N ASP A 125 13.52 3.69 -5.82
CA ASP A 125 14.60 3.16 -6.67
C ASP A 125 14.66 1.63 -6.69
N THR A 126 14.51 0.99 -5.53
CA THR A 126 14.64 -0.46 -5.39
C THR A 126 13.51 -1.11 -4.61
N ALA A 127 12.54 -0.35 -4.13
CA ALA A 127 11.47 -0.90 -3.30
C ALA A 127 10.23 -0.03 -3.29
N LEU A 128 9.09 -0.68 -3.07
CA LEU A 128 7.83 -0.03 -2.77
C LEU A 128 7.77 0.27 -1.27
N SER A 129 7.57 1.52 -0.94
CA SER A 129 7.22 1.98 0.41
C SER A 129 5.74 2.29 0.49
N VAL A 130 5.07 1.85 1.54
CA VAL A 130 3.68 2.22 1.79
C VAL A 130 3.53 2.75 3.20
N THR A 131 2.81 3.86 3.32
CA THR A 131 2.53 4.51 4.60
C THR A 131 1.03 4.56 4.81
N PHE A 132 0.59 4.03 5.96
CA PHE A 132 -0.80 4.08 6.40
C PHE A 132 -0.93 5.17 7.45
N THR A 133 -1.95 6.01 7.31
CA THR A 133 -2.20 7.10 8.25
C THR A 133 -3.67 7.13 8.63
N VAL A 134 -3.93 7.56 9.86
CA VAL A 134 -5.31 7.86 10.28
C VAL A 134 -5.81 9.03 9.44
N PRO A 135 -6.90 8.88 8.68
CA PRO A 135 -7.39 9.95 7.81
C PRO A 135 -7.95 11.15 8.55
N GLU A 136 -8.19 10.98 9.82
CA GLU A 136 -8.86 11.94 10.63
C GLU A 136 -8.18 13.27 10.88
N PRO A 137 -6.84 13.38 11.04
CA PRO A 137 -6.29 14.66 11.49
C PRO A 137 -6.66 15.82 10.60
N ALA A 138 -6.68 15.62 9.28
CA ALA A 138 -7.01 16.70 8.36
C ALA A 138 -8.51 16.99 8.29
N GLU A 139 -9.37 15.97 8.17
CA GLU A 139 -10.81 16.15 8.03
C GLU A 139 -11.46 16.61 9.33
N ILE A 140 -11.16 15.98 10.43
CA ILE A 140 -11.68 16.36 11.73
C ILE A 140 -11.14 17.72 12.15
N SER A 141 -9.86 17.98 11.93
CA SER A 141 -9.28 19.29 12.22
C SER A 141 -9.92 20.39 11.38
N ALA A 142 -10.24 20.13 10.11
CA ALA A 142 -10.94 21.09 9.26
C ALA A 142 -12.36 21.35 9.78
N LEU A 143 -13.09 20.32 10.19
CA LEU A 143 -14.44 20.48 10.76
C LEU A 143 -14.40 21.22 12.10
N LEU A 144 -13.47 20.87 12.98
CA LEU A 144 -13.31 21.55 14.26
C LEU A 144 -12.85 23.00 14.05
N GLY A 145 -11.95 23.25 13.12
CA GLY A 145 -11.51 24.58 12.77
C GLY A 145 -12.65 25.45 12.25
N ALA A 146 -13.49 24.92 11.37
CA ALA A 146 -14.67 25.61 10.86
C ALA A 146 -15.67 25.91 11.98
N LEU A 147 -15.89 24.97 12.89
CA LEU A 147 -16.78 25.16 14.05
C LEU A 147 -16.25 26.25 14.99
N VAL A 148 -14.97 26.23 15.32
CA VAL A 148 -14.34 27.25 16.17
C VAL A 148 -14.43 28.62 15.53
N LEU A 149 -14.20 28.71 14.22
CA LEU A 149 -14.31 29.98 13.49
C LEU A 149 -15.75 30.52 13.52
N ALA A 150 -16.74 29.66 13.32
CA ALA A 150 -18.15 30.05 13.41
C ALA A 150 -18.50 30.61 14.79
N ILE A 151 -18.07 29.97 15.85
CA ILE A 151 -18.28 30.45 17.23
C ILE A 151 -17.61 31.80 17.45
N ALA A 152 -16.38 31.99 16.97
CA ALA A 152 -15.67 33.26 17.10
C ALA A 152 -16.39 34.40 16.36
N ILE A 153 -16.95 34.15 15.19
CA ILE A 153 -17.72 35.13 14.43
C ILE A 153 -19.01 35.52 15.18
N ILE A 154 -19.71 34.55 15.74
CA ILE A 154 -20.92 34.80 16.53
C ILE A 154 -20.59 35.65 17.76
N ARG A 155 -19.52 35.38 18.45
CA ARG A 155 -19.08 36.16 19.61
C ARG A 155 -18.71 37.61 19.28
N ARG A 156 -18.13 37.85 18.10
CA ARG A 156 -17.78 39.22 17.66
C ARG A 156 -18.98 40.08 17.34
N ARG A 157 -20.13 39.45 17.02
CA ARG A 157 -21.37 40.16 16.67
C ARG A 157 -22.19 40.55 17.90
N LYS A 158 -21.79 40.10 19.05
CA LYS A 158 -22.37 40.51 20.32
C LYS A 158 -21.53 41.66 20.90
#